data_26b59bf40a561d38f998b6f870cb1f57
#
_entry.id   26b59bf40a561d38f998b6f870cb1f57
#
_cell.length_a   1.000
_cell.length_b   1.000
_cell.length_c   1.000
_cell.angle_alpha   90.00
_cell.angle_beta   90.00
_cell.angle_gamma   90.00
#
_symmetry.space_group_name_H-M   'P 1'
#
loop_
_entity.id
_entity.type
_entity.pdbx_description
1 polymer ?
#
loop_
_entity_poly.entity_id
_entity_poly.type
_entity_poly.pdbx_seq_one_letter_code
_entity_poly.pdbx_strand_id
1 'polypeptide(L)'
;MALEDRLTAAACGRSALRIWEDIGRPPDLHTSSCPACLQARSSLEALYTATVTLRDHDLRHPALRPPRGLKDAVVEVACSQVRRGVRLQVAGARAGTVEISELALAAVVRDAARTVGGVRARRCRVDLVPGTGSGLRIHLRTAVAPGVDICRAMDFLRGNIRSAVAASVGVVPHTVHLTVEDLYDD
;
A
#
# COMPACT_ATOMS: atom_id res chain seq x y z
N MET A 1 -28.46 10.78 -15.38
CA MET A 1 -28.08 11.50 -14.14
C MET A 1 -29.24 11.97 -13.26
N ALA A 2 -30.48 12.09 -13.75
CA ALA A 2 -31.62 12.60 -12.95
C ALA A 2 -32.50 11.50 -12.31
N LEU A 3 -32.37 10.23 -12.66
CA LEU A 3 -33.16 9.13 -12.06
C LEU A 3 -32.49 8.49 -10.83
N GLU A 4 -31.19 8.44 -10.81
CA GLU A 4 -30.42 7.88 -9.66
C GLU A 4 -30.55 8.76 -8.42
N ASP A 5 -30.57 10.08 -8.56
CA ASP A 5 -30.73 11.03 -7.45
C ASP A 5 -32.12 10.95 -6.76
N ARG A 6 -33.17 10.53 -7.51
CA ARG A 6 -34.52 10.41 -6.95
C ARG A 6 -34.76 9.13 -6.15
N LEU A 7 -34.01 8.06 -6.43
CA LEU A 7 -34.09 6.79 -5.70
C LEU A 7 -33.29 6.79 -4.40
N THR A 8 -32.45 7.80 -4.21
CA THR A 8 -31.52 7.89 -3.08
C THR A 8 -31.86 9.00 -2.06
N ALA A 9 -33.00 9.67 -2.21
CA ALA A 9 -33.40 10.73 -1.30
C ALA A 9 -34.72 10.41 -0.58
N ALA A 10 -34.80 10.77 0.71
CA ALA A 10 -36.07 10.79 1.44
C ALA A 10 -37.03 11.82 0.82
N ALA A 11 -38.35 11.69 1.06
CA ALA A 11 -39.37 12.58 0.48
C ALA A 11 -39.16 14.08 0.83
N CYS A 12 -38.38 14.40 1.87
CA CYS A 12 -37.98 15.76 2.22
C CYS A 12 -36.73 16.26 1.48
N GLY A 13 -36.16 15.46 0.54
CA GLY A 13 -34.96 15.79 -0.23
C GLY A 13 -33.62 15.44 0.45
N ARG A 14 -33.63 14.88 1.66
CA ARG A 14 -32.41 14.47 2.33
C ARG A 14 -31.87 13.17 1.71
N SER A 15 -30.57 13.11 1.43
CA SER A 15 -29.93 11.93 0.85
C SER A 15 -30.03 10.71 1.77
N ALA A 16 -30.44 9.57 1.21
CA ALA A 16 -30.47 8.29 1.91
C ALA A 16 -29.06 7.84 2.36
N LEU A 17 -28.02 8.17 1.58
CA LEU A 17 -26.64 7.91 1.94
C LEU A 17 -26.26 8.62 3.25
N ARG A 18 -26.66 9.87 3.42
CA ARG A 18 -26.41 10.62 4.64
C ARG A 18 -27.10 9.99 5.85
N ILE A 19 -28.35 9.52 5.69
CA ILE A 19 -29.09 8.81 6.76
C ILE A 19 -28.39 7.47 7.07
N TRP A 20 -27.88 6.79 6.06
CA TRP A 20 -27.12 5.54 6.22
C TRP A 20 -25.83 5.73 7.00
N GLU A 21 -25.04 6.76 6.70
CA GLU A 21 -23.78 7.08 7.42
C GLU A 21 -23.99 7.37 8.91
N ASP A 22 -25.21 7.82 9.25
CA ASP A 22 -25.59 8.15 10.63
C ASP A 22 -26.30 6.96 11.34
N ILE A 23 -26.42 5.79 10.70
CA ILE A 23 -26.93 4.58 11.37
C ILE A 23 -25.99 4.16 12.50
N GLY A 24 -26.54 3.87 13.67
CA GLY A 24 -25.77 3.55 14.89
C GLY A 24 -25.37 4.78 15.70
N ARG A 25 -25.69 5.99 15.23
CA ARG A 25 -25.54 7.25 16.01
C ARG A 25 -26.90 7.84 16.36
N PRO A 26 -27.01 8.67 17.41
CA PRO A 26 -28.23 9.42 17.68
C PRO A 26 -28.65 10.25 16.46
N PRO A 27 -29.96 10.27 16.08
CA PRO A 27 -30.42 11.09 14.99
C PRO A 27 -30.24 12.59 15.28
N ASP A 28 -29.96 13.37 14.25
CA ASP A 28 -29.94 14.82 14.37
C ASP A 28 -31.39 15.39 14.52
N LEU A 29 -31.49 16.67 14.86
CA LEU A 29 -32.78 17.33 15.11
C LEU A 29 -33.75 17.23 13.93
N HIS A 30 -33.26 17.28 12.67
CA HIS A 30 -34.11 17.11 11.51
C HIS A 30 -34.59 15.67 11.36
N THR A 31 -33.66 14.71 11.46
CA THR A 31 -33.98 13.28 11.32
C THR A 31 -34.94 12.81 12.41
N SER A 32 -34.84 13.38 13.62
CA SER A 32 -35.72 13.02 14.75
C SER A 32 -37.13 13.63 14.65
N SER A 33 -37.32 14.70 13.89
CA SER A 33 -38.62 15.42 13.77
C SER A 33 -39.30 15.22 12.42
N CYS A 34 -38.58 14.84 11.36
CA CYS A 34 -39.13 14.69 10.01
C CYS A 34 -39.68 13.28 9.77
N PRO A 35 -41.00 13.10 9.51
CA PRO A 35 -41.60 11.78 9.30
C PRO A 35 -40.94 10.98 8.15
N ALA A 36 -40.57 11.67 7.04
CA ALA A 36 -39.89 11.03 5.90
C ALA A 36 -38.51 10.50 6.24
N CYS A 37 -37.73 11.24 7.06
CA CYS A 37 -36.42 10.81 7.53
C CYS A 37 -36.53 9.66 8.55
N LEU A 38 -37.52 9.71 9.44
CA LEU A 38 -37.78 8.63 10.37
C LEU A 38 -38.12 7.32 9.67
N GLN A 39 -38.99 7.38 8.65
CA GLN A 39 -39.37 6.20 7.85
C GLN A 39 -38.14 5.66 7.07
N ALA A 40 -37.38 6.55 6.39
CA ALA A 40 -36.20 6.16 5.68
C ALA A 40 -35.15 5.53 6.62
N ARG A 41 -34.93 6.12 7.80
CA ARG A 41 -34.01 5.60 8.80
C ARG A 41 -34.44 4.20 9.28
N SER A 42 -35.70 4.01 9.62
CA SER A 42 -36.22 2.70 10.06
C SER A 42 -36.01 1.61 9.00
N SER A 43 -36.25 1.93 7.73
CA SER A 43 -36.00 0.98 6.62
C SER A 43 -34.51 0.66 6.46
N LEU A 44 -33.64 1.65 6.60
CA LEU A 44 -32.20 1.47 6.51
C LEU A 44 -31.62 0.72 7.73
N GLU A 45 -32.17 0.92 8.92
CA GLU A 45 -31.80 0.16 10.12
C GLU A 45 -32.19 -1.33 10.01
N ALA A 46 -33.38 -1.60 9.42
CA ALA A 46 -33.77 -2.98 9.12
C ALA A 46 -32.84 -3.65 8.10
N LEU A 47 -32.46 -2.91 7.04
CA LEU A 47 -31.48 -3.37 6.07
C LEU A 47 -30.10 -3.62 6.69
N TYR A 48 -29.63 -2.71 7.53
CA TYR A 48 -28.37 -2.85 8.24
C TYR A 48 -28.35 -4.12 9.12
N THR A 49 -29.43 -4.34 9.88
CA THR A 49 -29.59 -5.54 10.71
C THR A 49 -29.57 -6.81 9.88
N ALA A 50 -30.28 -6.81 8.74
CA ALA A 50 -30.29 -7.95 7.82
C ALA A 50 -28.90 -8.23 7.24
N THR A 51 -28.17 -7.19 6.83
CA THR A 51 -26.80 -7.34 6.28
C THR A 51 -25.81 -7.84 7.33
N VAL A 52 -25.88 -7.38 8.58
CA VAL A 52 -25.06 -7.88 9.68
C VAL A 52 -25.37 -9.36 9.95
N THR A 53 -26.65 -9.72 10.00
CA THR A 53 -27.07 -11.12 10.20
C THR A 53 -26.57 -12.03 9.07
N LEU A 54 -26.70 -11.57 7.81
CA LEU A 54 -26.19 -12.31 6.65
C LEU A 54 -24.67 -12.48 6.72
N ARG A 55 -23.93 -11.44 7.01
CA ARG A 55 -22.47 -11.50 7.17
C ARG A 55 -22.07 -12.50 8.24
N ASP A 56 -22.75 -12.48 9.39
CA ASP A 56 -22.46 -13.40 10.50
C ASP A 56 -22.83 -14.85 10.16
N HIS A 57 -23.86 -15.04 9.34
CA HIS A 57 -24.20 -16.34 8.78
C HIS A 57 -23.10 -16.83 7.84
N ASP A 58 -22.69 -15.99 6.89
CA ASP A 58 -21.67 -16.32 5.88
C ASP A 58 -20.32 -16.64 6.51
N LEU A 59 -19.91 -15.90 7.54
CA LEU A 59 -18.67 -16.18 8.27
C LEU A 59 -18.68 -17.54 8.97
N ARG A 60 -19.85 -18.07 9.34
CA ARG A 60 -20.01 -19.37 10.00
C ARG A 60 -20.28 -20.49 9.01
N HIS A 61 -20.72 -20.18 7.79
CA HIS A 61 -21.13 -21.20 6.84
C HIS A 61 -19.93 -21.94 6.24
N PRO A 62 -19.82 -23.29 6.41
CA PRO A 62 -18.63 -24.04 5.98
C PRO A 62 -18.35 -23.96 4.48
N ALA A 63 -19.40 -23.89 3.64
CA ALA A 63 -19.27 -23.81 2.20
C ALA A 63 -18.74 -22.45 1.70
N LEU A 64 -18.84 -21.41 2.52
CA LEU A 64 -18.34 -20.07 2.19
C LEU A 64 -16.93 -19.80 2.77
N ARG A 65 -16.37 -20.78 3.47
CA ARG A 65 -14.98 -20.66 3.93
C ARG A 65 -14.03 -20.67 2.74
N PRO A 66 -13.10 -19.71 2.67
CA PRO A 66 -12.12 -19.70 1.61
C PRO A 66 -11.32 -21.01 1.63
N PRO A 67 -11.00 -21.58 0.44
CA PRO A 67 -10.20 -22.80 0.38
C PRO A 67 -8.83 -22.58 1.03
N ARG A 68 -8.28 -23.64 1.63
CA ARG A 68 -6.92 -23.61 2.16
C ARG A 68 -5.95 -23.27 1.02
N GLY A 69 -5.09 -22.28 1.25
CA GLY A 69 -4.14 -21.83 0.22
C GLY A 69 -4.64 -20.67 -0.67
N LEU A 70 -5.90 -20.19 -0.52
CA LEU A 70 -6.37 -19.02 -1.28
C LEU A 70 -5.44 -17.81 -1.10
N LYS A 71 -4.97 -17.57 0.12
CA LYS A 71 -4.03 -16.48 0.40
C LYS A 71 -2.75 -16.64 -0.40
N ASP A 72 -2.19 -17.84 -0.44
CA ASP A 72 -0.95 -18.12 -1.16
C ASP A 72 -1.16 -18.01 -2.66
N ALA A 73 -2.29 -18.50 -3.18
CA ALA A 73 -2.66 -18.34 -4.59
C ALA A 73 -2.85 -16.86 -4.98
N VAL A 74 -3.49 -16.06 -4.14
CA VAL A 74 -3.63 -14.60 -4.37
C VAL A 74 -2.26 -13.92 -4.36
N VAL A 75 -1.39 -14.26 -3.41
CA VAL A 75 -0.03 -13.74 -3.35
C VAL A 75 0.77 -14.16 -4.58
N GLU A 76 0.66 -15.41 -5.01
CA GLU A 76 1.32 -15.91 -6.23
C GLU A 76 0.85 -15.15 -7.47
N VAL A 77 -0.47 -14.98 -7.66
CA VAL A 77 -1.02 -14.19 -8.76
C VAL A 77 -0.55 -12.73 -8.67
N ALA A 78 -0.59 -12.12 -7.50
CA ALA A 78 -0.10 -10.76 -7.29
C ALA A 78 1.40 -10.65 -7.62
N CYS A 79 2.21 -11.63 -7.20
CA CYS A 79 3.64 -11.68 -7.52
C CYS A 79 3.89 -11.93 -9.02
N SER A 80 3.07 -12.75 -9.68
CA SER A 80 3.20 -13.02 -11.12
C SER A 80 2.79 -11.81 -11.97
N GLN A 81 1.85 -11.01 -11.50
CA GLN A 81 1.41 -9.77 -12.11
C GLN A 81 2.27 -8.57 -11.74
N VAL A 82 3.26 -8.74 -10.86
CA VAL A 82 4.23 -7.68 -10.59
C VAL A 82 4.79 -7.23 -11.93
N ARG A 83 4.47 -6.00 -12.28
CA ARG A 83 4.93 -5.31 -13.49
C ARG A 83 6.40 -5.64 -13.64
N ARG A 84 6.77 -6.22 -14.74
CA ARG A 84 8.18 -6.42 -15.10
C ARG A 84 8.80 -5.04 -15.05
N GLY A 85 9.49 -4.73 -13.93
CA GLY A 85 10.12 -3.43 -13.74
C GLY A 85 11.07 -3.17 -14.91
N VAL A 86 11.42 -1.92 -15.11
CA VAL A 86 12.43 -1.53 -16.11
C VAL A 86 13.62 -2.46 -15.96
N ARG A 87 14.07 -3.06 -17.06
CA ARG A 87 15.29 -3.87 -17.08
C ARG A 87 16.46 -2.93 -17.18
N LEU A 88 17.37 -3.06 -16.27
CA LEU A 88 18.59 -2.28 -16.20
C LEU A 88 19.73 -3.15 -16.72
N GLN A 89 20.45 -2.66 -17.72
CA GLN A 89 21.64 -3.35 -18.21
C GLN A 89 22.79 -3.12 -17.22
N VAL A 90 23.41 -4.22 -16.79
CA VAL A 90 24.57 -4.21 -15.91
C VAL A 90 25.81 -4.44 -16.76
N ALA A 91 26.69 -3.45 -16.80
CA ALA A 91 27.97 -3.59 -17.46
C ALA A 91 28.92 -4.47 -16.65
N GLY A 92 29.59 -5.44 -17.28
CA GLY A 92 30.66 -6.19 -16.62
C GLY A 92 30.66 -7.71 -16.83
N ALA A 93 29.71 -8.28 -17.54
CA ALA A 93 29.76 -9.69 -17.88
C ALA A 93 30.82 -9.96 -18.98
N ARG A 94 31.75 -10.86 -18.70
CA ARG A 94 32.85 -11.24 -19.65
C ARG A 94 32.33 -11.91 -20.91
N ALA A 95 31.09 -12.41 -20.91
CA ALA A 95 30.44 -13.05 -22.06
C ALA A 95 28.92 -12.79 -21.99
N GLY A 96 28.44 -11.81 -22.75
CA GLY A 96 27.02 -11.47 -22.87
C GLY A 96 26.58 -10.24 -22.05
N THR A 97 25.30 -9.87 -22.20
CA THR A 97 24.65 -8.79 -21.43
C THR A 97 23.91 -9.37 -20.23
N VAL A 98 24.13 -8.80 -19.08
CA VAL A 98 23.34 -9.12 -17.86
C VAL A 98 22.32 -8.01 -17.63
N GLU A 99 21.06 -8.39 -17.55
CA GLU A 99 19.98 -7.50 -17.21
C GLU A 99 19.45 -7.82 -15.80
N ILE A 100 19.25 -6.81 -14.98
CA ILE A 100 18.58 -6.93 -13.68
C ILE A 100 17.29 -6.12 -13.70
N SER A 101 16.22 -6.65 -13.11
CA SER A 101 15.00 -5.87 -12.96
C SER A 101 15.14 -4.85 -11.84
N GLU A 102 14.50 -3.68 -12.00
CA GLU A 102 14.39 -2.67 -10.95
C GLU A 102 13.90 -3.27 -9.62
N LEU A 103 12.94 -4.21 -9.70
CA LEU A 103 12.37 -4.86 -8.52
C LEU A 103 13.38 -5.75 -7.79
N ALA A 104 14.22 -6.50 -8.52
CA ALA A 104 15.26 -7.31 -7.93
C ALA A 104 16.28 -6.43 -7.21
N LEU A 105 16.68 -5.34 -7.84
CA LEU A 105 17.61 -4.38 -7.24
C LEU A 105 16.99 -3.67 -6.03
N ALA A 106 15.71 -3.28 -6.12
CA ALA A 106 14.97 -2.72 -5.00
C ALA A 106 14.82 -3.71 -3.82
N ALA A 107 14.80 -5.03 -4.08
CA ALA A 107 14.82 -6.04 -3.03
C ALA A 107 16.16 -6.05 -2.29
N VAL A 108 17.29 -6.01 -3.01
CA VAL A 108 18.64 -5.89 -2.42
C VAL A 108 18.75 -4.64 -1.55
N VAL A 109 18.25 -3.50 -2.04
CA VAL A 109 18.27 -2.23 -1.28
C VAL A 109 17.42 -2.31 -0.01
N ARG A 110 16.23 -2.92 -0.08
CA ARG A 110 15.38 -3.10 1.11
C ARG A 110 15.96 -4.06 2.12
N ASP A 111 16.65 -5.09 1.65
CA ASP A 111 17.33 -6.04 2.54
C ASP A 111 18.48 -5.34 3.27
N ALA A 112 19.29 -4.57 2.56
CA ALA A 112 20.31 -3.73 3.17
C ALA A 112 19.74 -2.74 4.21
N ALA A 113 18.54 -2.20 3.99
CA ALA A 113 17.91 -1.30 4.95
C ALA A 113 17.48 -2.01 6.25
N ARG A 114 17.13 -3.30 6.20
CA ARG A 114 16.75 -4.08 7.38
C ARG A 114 17.88 -4.24 8.39
N THR A 115 19.13 -4.10 7.94
CA THR A 115 20.31 -4.20 8.84
C THR A 115 20.51 -2.95 9.70
N VAL A 116 19.77 -1.87 9.44
CA VAL A 116 19.84 -0.61 10.19
C VAL A 116 18.70 -0.55 11.19
N GLY A 117 19.03 -0.66 12.48
CA GLY A 117 18.03 -0.60 13.55
C GLY A 117 17.28 0.73 13.54
N GLY A 118 15.96 0.66 13.75
CA GLY A 118 15.10 1.84 13.79
C GLY A 118 14.83 2.49 12.42
N VAL A 119 15.16 1.82 11.31
CA VAL A 119 14.87 2.32 9.96
C VAL A 119 14.03 1.30 9.21
N ARG A 120 12.91 1.75 8.64
CA ARG A 120 12.02 0.96 7.78
C ARG A 120 12.04 1.49 6.36
N ALA A 121 12.41 0.66 5.39
CA ALA A 121 12.29 0.98 3.98
C ALA A 121 10.82 1.01 3.56
N ARG A 122 10.39 2.09 2.91
CA ARG A 122 9.03 2.26 2.36
C ARG A 122 9.03 2.00 0.87
N ARG A 123 9.41 2.97 0.07
CA ARG A 123 9.41 2.89 -1.38
C ARG A 123 10.84 3.02 -1.91
N CYS A 124 11.23 2.07 -2.75
CA CYS A 124 12.50 2.11 -3.47
C CYS A 124 12.24 2.26 -4.97
N ARG A 125 12.98 3.14 -5.61
CA ARG A 125 13.03 3.32 -7.05
C ARG A 125 14.49 3.35 -7.50
N VAL A 126 14.76 2.70 -8.62
CA VAL A 126 16.10 2.67 -9.21
C VAL A 126 16.02 3.10 -10.66
N ASP A 127 16.81 4.09 -11.01
CA ASP A 127 16.88 4.63 -12.36
C ASP A 127 18.33 4.54 -12.89
N LEU A 128 18.49 4.46 -14.22
CA LEU A 128 19.78 4.61 -14.85
C LEU A 128 20.13 6.09 -14.99
N VAL A 129 21.38 6.43 -14.76
CA VAL A 129 21.88 7.79 -15.02
C VAL A 129 22.16 7.93 -16.51
N PRO A 130 21.48 8.86 -17.23
CA PRO A 130 21.74 9.08 -18.65
C PRO A 130 23.23 9.41 -18.91
N GLY A 131 23.79 8.79 -19.94
CA GLY A 131 25.15 9.09 -20.40
C GLY A 131 26.29 8.37 -19.65
N THR A 132 26.02 7.59 -18.62
CA THR A 132 27.07 6.87 -17.85
C THR A 132 27.16 5.37 -18.14
N GLY A 133 26.37 4.86 -19.10
CA GLY A 133 26.39 3.46 -19.54
C GLY A 133 25.88 2.44 -18.50
N SER A 134 26.23 2.60 -17.23
CA SER A 134 25.83 1.68 -16.14
C SER A 134 25.63 2.36 -14.79
N GLY A 135 25.53 3.69 -14.77
CA GLY A 135 25.34 4.46 -13.52
C GLY A 135 23.95 4.22 -12.92
N LEU A 136 23.88 3.66 -11.73
CA LEU A 136 22.64 3.46 -10.99
C LEU A 136 22.37 4.64 -10.07
N ARG A 137 21.14 5.14 -10.09
CA ARG A 137 20.62 6.13 -9.14
C ARG A 137 19.53 5.46 -8.33
N ILE A 138 19.68 5.46 -7.02
CA ILE A 138 18.75 4.84 -6.08
C ILE A 138 18.04 5.92 -5.30
N HIS A 139 16.72 5.84 -5.24
CA HIS A 139 15.86 6.67 -4.40
C HIS A 139 15.14 5.77 -3.41
N LEU A 140 15.47 5.89 -2.13
CA LEU A 140 14.83 5.14 -1.06
C LEU A 140 14.11 6.10 -0.11
N ARG A 141 12.84 5.86 0.08
CA ARG A 141 12.01 6.51 1.08
C ARG A 141 11.95 5.63 2.32
N THR A 142 12.11 6.22 3.48
CA THR A 142 12.22 5.52 4.76
C THR A 142 11.30 6.14 5.79
N ALA A 143 10.90 5.35 6.78
CA ALA A 143 10.38 5.82 8.04
C ALA A 143 11.38 5.46 9.15
N VAL A 144 11.47 6.29 10.17
CA VAL A 144 12.46 6.16 11.25
C VAL A 144 11.75 6.09 12.60
N ALA A 145 12.25 5.26 13.52
CA ALA A 145 11.73 5.18 14.87
C ALA A 145 12.07 6.46 15.67
N PRO A 146 11.22 6.86 16.63
CA PRO A 146 11.51 7.97 17.52
C PRO A 146 12.84 7.74 18.27
N GLY A 147 13.61 8.81 18.43
CA GLY A 147 14.89 8.77 19.16
C GLY A 147 16.10 8.29 18.37
N VAL A 148 15.95 7.93 17.11
CA VAL A 148 17.06 7.58 16.22
C VAL A 148 17.75 8.83 15.72
N ASP A 149 19.09 8.87 15.79
CA ASP A 149 19.89 9.89 15.11
C ASP A 149 19.77 9.71 13.58
N ILE A 150 18.93 10.52 12.95
CA ILE A 150 18.59 10.41 11.54
C ILE A 150 19.84 10.56 10.65
N CYS A 151 20.70 11.53 10.93
CA CYS A 151 21.87 11.78 10.09
C CYS A 151 22.82 10.56 10.09
N ARG A 152 23.13 10.08 11.26
CA ARG A 152 24.03 8.92 11.45
C ARG A 152 23.43 7.63 10.85
N ALA A 153 22.13 7.39 11.07
CA ALA A 153 21.42 6.23 10.52
C ALA A 153 21.40 6.28 9.00
N MET A 154 21.16 7.44 8.39
CA MET A 154 21.12 7.59 6.94
C MET A 154 22.53 7.46 6.30
N ASP A 155 23.56 7.92 6.95
CA ASP A 155 24.95 7.73 6.45
C ASP A 155 25.34 6.26 6.49
N PHE A 156 25.01 5.56 7.57
CA PHE A 156 25.24 4.13 7.69
C PHE A 156 24.42 3.34 6.65
N LEU A 157 23.15 3.67 6.49
CA LEU A 157 22.29 3.07 5.49
C LEU A 157 22.83 3.27 4.06
N ARG A 158 23.32 4.45 3.75
CA ARG A 158 23.91 4.75 2.43
C ARG A 158 25.14 3.87 2.17
N GLY A 159 25.98 3.68 3.16
CA GLY A 159 27.14 2.77 3.09
C GLY A 159 26.71 1.32 2.83
N ASN A 160 25.74 0.82 3.61
CA ASN A 160 25.23 -0.54 3.47
C ASN A 160 24.59 -0.79 2.10
N ILE A 161 23.79 0.15 1.59
CA ILE A 161 23.20 0.04 0.26
C ILE A 161 24.28 -0.03 -0.83
N ARG A 162 25.29 0.83 -0.76
CA ARG A 162 26.40 0.80 -1.74
C ARG A 162 27.13 -0.54 -1.72
N SER A 163 27.46 -1.03 -0.55
CA SER A 163 28.16 -2.31 -0.40
C SER A 163 27.29 -3.49 -0.86
N ALA A 164 26.03 -3.54 -0.48
CA ALA A 164 25.12 -4.62 -0.86
C ALA A 164 24.88 -4.67 -2.39
N VAL A 165 24.66 -3.52 -3.03
CA VAL A 165 24.47 -3.45 -4.48
C VAL A 165 25.76 -3.80 -5.22
N ALA A 166 26.92 -3.31 -4.77
CA ALA A 166 28.19 -3.67 -5.36
C ALA A 166 28.48 -5.18 -5.26
N ALA A 167 28.19 -5.79 -4.11
CA ALA A 167 28.37 -7.23 -3.90
C ALA A 167 27.41 -8.08 -4.75
N SER A 168 26.16 -7.64 -4.90
CA SER A 168 25.12 -8.43 -5.59
C SER A 168 25.15 -8.27 -7.11
N VAL A 169 25.50 -7.08 -7.61
CA VAL A 169 25.36 -6.69 -9.02
C VAL A 169 26.71 -6.38 -9.66
N GLY A 170 27.76 -6.19 -8.86
CA GLY A 170 29.10 -5.82 -9.35
C GLY A 170 29.24 -4.34 -9.76
N VAL A 171 28.21 -3.52 -9.51
CA VAL A 171 28.18 -2.10 -9.86
C VAL A 171 27.97 -1.23 -8.63
N VAL A 172 28.82 -0.25 -8.42
CA VAL A 172 28.64 0.73 -7.34
C VAL A 172 27.62 1.77 -7.77
N PRO A 173 26.56 2.02 -6.99
CA PRO A 173 25.61 3.06 -7.31
C PRO A 173 26.28 4.44 -7.41
N HIS A 174 25.94 5.19 -8.46
CA HIS A 174 26.42 6.56 -8.66
C HIS A 174 25.92 7.48 -7.54
N THR A 175 24.62 7.41 -7.27
CA THR A 175 23.99 8.20 -6.19
C THR A 175 22.95 7.38 -5.43
N VAL A 176 22.87 7.61 -4.10
CA VAL A 176 21.86 7.04 -3.22
C VAL A 176 21.19 8.20 -2.49
N HIS A 177 19.96 8.51 -2.93
CA HIS A 177 19.10 9.51 -2.30
C HIS A 177 18.23 8.83 -1.24
N LEU A 178 18.30 9.33 -0.03
CA LEU A 178 17.49 8.84 1.10
C LEU A 178 16.56 9.97 1.53
N THR A 179 15.28 9.65 1.68
CA THR A 179 14.26 10.58 2.16
C THR A 179 13.57 9.96 3.37
N VAL A 180 13.59 10.64 4.49
CA VAL A 180 12.79 10.28 5.66
C VAL A 180 11.43 10.95 5.48
N GLU A 181 10.36 10.13 5.34
CA GLU A 181 9.00 10.62 5.10
C GLU A 181 8.17 10.66 6.37
N ASP A 182 8.49 9.79 7.33
CA ASP A 182 7.61 9.55 8.47
C ASP A 182 8.40 9.06 9.68
N LEU A 183 7.82 9.25 10.86
CA LEU A 183 8.21 8.56 12.08
C LEU A 183 7.20 7.43 12.31
N TYR A 184 7.67 6.24 12.68
CA TYR A 184 6.78 5.13 12.99
C TYR A 184 6.93 4.71 14.44
N ASP A 185 5.82 4.42 15.08
CA ASP A 185 5.76 3.73 16.36
C ASP A 185 5.70 2.22 16.12
N ASP A 186 6.40 1.45 16.97
CA ASP A 186 6.40 -0.03 16.87
C ASP A 186 5.08 -0.65 17.30
#